data_4fb6a7a4954d1792fc52bc38af4284ac
#
_entry.id   4fb6a7a4954d1792fc52bc38af4284ac
#
_cell.length_a   1.000
_cell.length_b   1.000
_cell.length_c   1.000
_cell.angle_alpha   90.00
_cell.angle_beta   90.00
_cell.angle_gamma   90.00
#
_symmetry.space_group_name_H-M   'P 1'
#
loop_
_entity.id
_entity.type
_entity.pdbx_description
1 polymer ?
#
loop_
_entity_poly.entity_id
_entity_poly.type
_entity_poly.pdbx_seq_one_letter_code
_entity_poly.pdbx_strand_id
1 'polypeptide(L)'
;MVCNDCELEMKMKKATVSKPYRYDLTGLKNVYLAGITVFYRPRCGGEAPSIPRLPELHRALALDLVGRNEELDGDEVRFLRKWLGYSSSRFADLLGMTIEHLSRVEHGHKPLGTSSERLLRVIALTAAKKTEFSDVTRLFAARDSKGRGARRKPVSTARECMENRGLT
;
A
#
# COMPACT_ATOMS: atom_id res chain seq x y z
N MET A 1 6.40 -0.25 -28.55
CA MET A 1 7.19 -1.06 -27.57
C MET A 1 7.01 -2.51 -27.94
N VAL A 2 8.10 -3.25 -28.11
CA VAL A 2 8.11 -4.66 -28.54
C VAL A 2 8.30 -5.56 -27.31
N CYS A 3 7.63 -6.69 -27.29
CA CYS A 3 7.78 -7.68 -26.21
C CYS A 3 9.10 -8.44 -26.36
N ASN A 4 9.87 -8.57 -25.29
CA ASN A 4 11.16 -9.27 -25.32
C ASN A 4 11.03 -10.79 -25.51
N ASP A 5 9.87 -11.38 -25.21
CA ASP A 5 9.65 -12.83 -25.26
C ASP A 5 9.10 -13.33 -26.62
N CYS A 6 8.35 -12.49 -27.35
CA CYS A 6 7.69 -12.91 -28.59
C CYS A 6 7.88 -11.93 -29.75
N GLU A 7 8.68 -10.87 -29.56
CA GLU A 7 9.05 -9.84 -30.56
C GLU A 7 7.87 -9.11 -31.22
N LEU A 8 6.65 -9.32 -30.73
CA LEU A 8 5.45 -8.66 -31.24
C LEU A 8 5.22 -7.31 -30.59
N GLU A 9 4.59 -6.40 -31.32
CA GLU A 9 4.17 -5.12 -30.77
C GLU A 9 3.19 -5.30 -29.61
N MET A 10 3.47 -4.63 -28.48
CA MET A 10 2.57 -4.55 -27.35
C MET A 10 1.42 -3.59 -27.68
N LYS A 11 0.21 -4.02 -27.45
CA LYS A 11 -0.97 -3.15 -27.54
C LYS A 11 -1.16 -2.40 -26.23
N MET A 12 -1.78 -1.22 -26.29
CA MET A 12 -2.04 -0.40 -25.11
C MET A 12 -3.54 -0.21 -24.91
N LYS A 13 -3.94 -0.16 -23.64
CA LYS A 13 -5.29 0.23 -23.21
C LYS A 13 -5.18 1.22 -22.05
N LYS A 14 -6.15 2.13 -21.91
CA LYS A 14 -6.27 2.97 -20.71
C LYS A 14 -7.14 2.26 -19.68
N ALA A 15 -6.65 2.18 -18.45
CA ALA A 15 -7.47 1.80 -17.32
C ALA A 15 -8.44 2.95 -17.00
N THR A 16 -9.73 2.64 -16.85
CA THR A 16 -10.78 3.63 -16.57
C THR A 16 -11.42 3.34 -15.22
N VAL A 17 -12.22 4.25 -14.69
CA VAL A 17 -12.97 4.04 -13.44
C VAL A 17 -13.90 2.83 -13.54
N SER A 18 -14.51 2.60 -14.72
CA SER A 18 -15.39 1.43 -14.97
C SER A 18 -14.63 0.12 -15.19
N LYS A 19 -13.35 0.20 -15.63
CA LYS A 19 -12.46 -0.95 -15.85
C LYS A 19 -11.07 -0.60 -15.30
N PRO A 20 -10.90 -0.55 -13.97
CA PRO A 20 -9.63 -0.20 -13.37
C PRO A 20 -8.62 -1.34 -13.51
N TYR A 21 -7.35 -0.99 -13.48
CA TYR A 21 -6.26 -1.96 -13.42
C TYR A 21 -6.05 -2.39 -11.98
N ARG A 22 -6.09 -3.69 -11.71
CA ARG A 22 -5.74 -4.22 -10.39
C ARG A 22 -4.21 -4.20 -10.22
N TYR A 23 -3.74 -3.52 -9.18
CA TYR A 23 -2.32 -3.32 -8.92
C TYR A 23 -1.82 -4.26 -7.83
N ASP A 24 -1.36 -5.45 -8.23
CA ASP A 24 -0.93 -6.50 -7.29
C ASP A 24 0.56 -6.42 -6.90
N LEU A 25 1.36 -5.58 -7.56
CA LEU A 25 2.81 -5.49 -7.33
C LEU A 25 3.21 -5.03 -5.92
N THR A 26 2.31 -4.38 -5.20
CA THR A 26 2.51 -4.02 -3.80
C THR A 26 2.27 -5.17 -2.82
N GLY A 27 1.60 -6.23 -3.27
CA GLY A 27 1.08 -7.30 -2.42
C GLY A 27 -0.22 -6.94 -1.69
N LEU A 28 -0.74 -5.71 -1.89
CA LEU A 28 -2.03 -5.29 -1.34
C LEU A 28 -3.18 -5.79 -2.21
N LYS A 29 -4.25 -6.31 -1.58
CA LYS A 29 -5.35 -6.98 -2.29
C LYS A 29 -6.35 -6.05 -2.96
N ASN A 30 -6.46 -4.80 -2.52
CA ASN A 30 -7.56 -3.89 -2.87
C ASN A 30 -7.07 -2.58 -3.50
N VAL A 31 -5.98 -2.63 -4.28
CA VAL A 31 -5.46 -1.46 -4.99
C VAL A 31 -5.87 -1.52 -6.45
N TYR A 32 -6.65 -0.52 -6.87
CA TYR A 32 -7.14 -0.38 -8.24
C TYR A 32 -6.74 0.98 -8.79
N LEU A 33 -6.13 0.99 -9.98
CA LEU A 33 -5.62 2.20 -10.63
C LEU A 33 -6.46 2.53 -11.85
N ALA A 34 -6.91 3.77 -11.95
CA ALA A 34 -7.55 4.33 -13.13
C ALA A 34 -6.71 5.49 -13.68
N GLY A 35 -6.89 5.82 -14.95
CA GLY A 35 -6.15 6.90 -15.62
C GLY A 35 -4.75 6.53 -16.08
N ILE A 36 -4.29 5.32 -15.85
CA ILE A 36 -2.98 4.81 -16.28
C ILE A 36 -3.07 4.10 -17.64
N THR A 37 -1.94 4.01 -18.35
CA THR A 37 -1.81 3.19 -19.54
C THR A 37 -1.30 1.80 -19.16
N VAL A 38 -1.94 0.77 -19.69
CA VAL A 38 -1.54 -0.63 -19.50
C VAL A 38 -1.16 -1.20 -20.84
N PHE A 39 0.07 -1.69 -20.94
CA PHE A 39 0.55 -2.43 -22.11
C PHE A 39 0.24 -3.92 -21.91
N TYR A 40 -0.35 -4.55 -22.91
CA TYR A 40 -0.63 -5.97 -22.88
C TYR A 40 -0.02 -6.69 -24.08
N ARG A 41 0.36 -7.93 -23.86
CA ARG A 41 1.03 -8.80 -24.81
C ARG A 41 0.02 -9.77 -25.42
N PRO A 42 -0.37 -9.60 -26.72
CA PRO A 42 -1.46 -10.39 -27.33
C PRO A 42 -1.19 -11.90 -27.37
N ARG A 43 0.09 -12.30 -27.49
CA ARG A 43 0.46 -13.71 -27.72
C ARG A 43 0.91 -14.43 -26.45
N CYS A 44 1.78 -13.84 -25.65
CA CYS A 44 2.33 -14.49 -24.46
C CYS A 44 1.59 -14.13 -23.18
N GLY A 45 0.52 -13.31 -23.27
CA GLY A 45 -0.22 -12.83 -22.11
C GLY A 45 0.62 -11.86 -21.26
N GLY A 46 0.10 -11.46 -20.13
CA GLY A 46 0.75 -10.53 -19.24
C GLY A 46 0.46 -9.07 -19.57
N GLU A 47 0.44 -8.29 -18.53
CA GLU A 47 0.17 -6.85 -18.57
C GLU A 47 1.30 -6.10 -17.89
N ALA A 48 1.67 -4.95 -18.41
CA ALA A 48 2.66 -4.06 -17.84
C ALA A 48 2.05 -2.66 -17.68
N PRO A 49 1.73 -2.23 -16.46
CA PRO A 49 1.21 -0.89 -16.23
C PRO A 49 2.32 0.15 -16.37
N SER A 50 2.02 1.25 -17.05
CA SER A 50 2.85 2.45 -17.03
C SER A 50 2.30 3.37 -15.94
N ILE A 51 2.98 3.40 -14.81
CA ILE A 51 2.57 4.18 -13.65
C ILE A 51 3.53 5.36 -13.51
N PRO A 52 3.10 6.58 -13.87
CA PRO A 52 3.92 7.76 -13.62
C PRO A 52 4.04 7.99 -12.10
N ARG A 53 5.20 8.46 -11.68
CA ARG A 53 5.47 8.80 -10.25
C ARG A 53 5.14 7.68 -9.27
N LEU A 54 5.66 6.47 -9.56
CA LEU A 54 5.45 5.28 -8.73
C LEU A 54 5.80 5.49 -7.23
N PRO A 55 6.89 6.21 -6.87
CA PRO A 55 7.19 6.49 -5.47
C PRO A 55 6.10 7.29 -4.75
N GLU A 56 5.49 8.26 -5.44
CA GLU A 56 4.40 9.07 -4.88
C GLU A 56 3.13 8.23 -4.69
N LEU A 57 2.83 7.32 -5.63
CA LEU A 57 1.74 6.36 -5.46
C LEU A 57 1.95 5.50 -4.22
N HIS A 58 3.13 4.90 -4.06
CA HIS A 58 3.43 4.07 -2.88
C HIS A 58 3.37 4.88 -1.58
N ARG A 59 3.85 6.12 -1.60
CA ARG A 59 3.72 7.04 -0.46
C ARG A 59 2.25 7.33 -0.13
N ALA A 60 1.42 7.59 -1.13
CA ALA A 60 -0.01 7.84 -0.94
C ALA A 60 -0.71 6.61 -0.35
N LEU A 61 -0.40 5.39 -0.83
CA LEU A 61 -0.90 4.14 -0.27
C LEU A 61 -0.47 3.96 1.19
N ALA A 62 0.81 4.21 1.51
CA ALA A 62 1.30 4.12 2.88
C ALA A 62 0.57 5.09 3.81
N LEU A 63 0.36 6.34 3.38
CA LEU A 63 -0.37 7.34 4.17
C LEU A 63 -1.85 6.98 4.36
N ASP A 64 -2.50 6.40 3.35
CA ASP A 64 -3.87 5.90 3.46
C ASP A 64 -3.97 4.77 4.49
N LEU A 65 -3.06 3.78 4.42
CA LEU A 65 -3.02 2.67 5.38
C LEU A 65 -2.85 3.15 6.83
N VAL A 66 -1.91 4.05 7.07
CA VAL A 66 -1.64 4.52 8.43
C VAL A 66 -2.68 5.51 8.95
N GLY A 67 -3.43 6.16 8.06
CA GLY A 67 -4.53 7.06 8.41
C GLY A 67 -5.85 6.37 8.75
N ARG A 68 -5.98 5.07 8.46
CA ARG A 68 -7.20 4.30 8.75
C ARG A 68 -7.29 3.91 10.23
N ASN A 69 -8.52 3.71 10.69
CA ASN A 69 -8.78 3.24 12.06
C ASN A 69 -8.74 1.72 12.18
N GLU A 70 -8.86 0.98 11.06
CA GLU A 70 -8.84 -0.48 11.03
C GLU A 70 -7.43 -1.01 11.36
N GLU A 71 -7.38 -2.21 11.95
CA GLU A 71 -6.13 -2.92 12.19
C GLU A 71 -5.45 -3.26 10.87
N LEU A 72 -4.11 -3.13 10.83
CA LEU A 72 -3.31 -3.51 9.67
C LEU A 72 -3.31 -5.04 9.52
N ASP A 73 -3.59 -5.51 8.31
CA ASP A 73 -3.41 -6.93 7.99
C ASP A 73 -1.94 -7.25 7.65
N GLY A 74 -1.64 -8.55 7.51
CA GLY A 74 -0.27 -9.01 7.26
C GLY A 74 0.32 -8.48 5.95
N ASP A 75 -0.49 -8.36 4.90
CA ASP A 75 -0.04 -7.84 3.61
C ASP A 75 0.27 -6.33 3.71
N GLU A 76 -0.52 -5.58 4.48
CA GLU A 76 -0.32 -4.16 4.76
C GLU A 76 0.93 -3.91 5.62
N VAL A 77 1.17 -4.74 6.63
CA VAL A 77 2.40 -4.70 7.44
C VAL A 77 3.62 -4.97 6.55
N ARG A 78 3.57 -6.01 5.71
CA ARG A 78 4.63 -6.35 4.76
C ARG A 78 4.88 -5.23 3.75
N PHE A 79 3.83 -4.61 3.22
CA PHE A 79 3.93 -3.47 2.31
C PHE A 79 4.64 -2.29 3.00
N LEU A 80 4.21 -1.90 4.19
CA LEU A 80 4.81 -0.79 4.95
C LEU A 80 6.28 -1.07 5.27
N ARG A 81 6.64 -2.29 5.69
CA ARG A 81 8.05 -2.66 5.91
C ARG A 81 8.90 -2.47 4.66
N LYS A 82 8.44 -3.00 3.51
CA LYS A 82 9.16 -2.90 2.24
C LYS A 82 9.25 -1.44 1.77
N TRP A 83 8.18 -0.68 1.90
CA TRP A 83 8.15 0.73 1.55
C TRP A 83 9.12 1.58 2.41
N LEU A 84 9.24 1.25 3.69
CA LEU A 84 10.21 1.84 4.60
C LEU A 84 11.66 1.37 4.36
N GLY A 85 11.88 0.37 3.50
CA GLY A 85 13.20 -0.16 3.17
C GLY A 85 13.82 -1.09 4.22
N TYR A 86 13.01 -1.64 5.15
CA TYR A 86 13.51 -2.54 6.18
C TYR A 86 13.59 -3.99 5.71
N SER A 87 14.70 -4.68 6.02
CA SER A 87 14.76 -6.14 6.04
C SER A 87 13.87 -6.71 7.15
N SER A 88 13.47 -7.97 7.04
CA SER A 88 12.63 -8.62 8.07
C SER A 88 13.31 -8.64 9.43
N SER A 89 14.63 -8.88 9.48
CA SER A 89 15.38 -8.87 10.73
C SER A 89 15.34 -7.50 11.41
N ARG A 90 15.78 -6.45 10.70
CA ARG A 90 15.80 -5.08 11.26
C ARG A 90 14.41 -4.58 11.64
N PHE A 91 13.40 -5.00 10.92
CA PHE A 91 12.02 -4.59 11.22
C PHE A 91 11.46 -5.32 12.44
N ALA A 92 11.79 -6.60 12.61
CA ALA A 92 11.45 -7.36 13.81
C ALA A 92 12.10 -6.75 15.06
N ASP A 93 13.41 -6.44 14.99
CA ASP A 93 14.14 -5.78 16.07
C ASP A 93 13.51 -4.42 16.42
N LEU A 94 13.18 -3.61 15.40
CA LEU A 94 12.56 -2.29 15.58
C LEU A 94 11.20 -2.36 16.32
N LEU A 95 10.42 -3.42 16.05
CA LEU A 95 9.12 -3.65 16.68
C LEU A 95 9.20 -4.48 17.97
N GLY A 96 10.41 -4.86 18.43
CA GLY A 96 10.62 -5.63 19.65
C GLY A 96 10.07 -7.05 19.56
N MET A 97 10.18 -7.73 18.41
CA MET A 97 9.68 -9.10 18.20
C MET A 97 10.71 -9.96 17.48
N THR A 98 10.49 -11.28 17.48
CA THR A 98 11.33 -12.20 16.71
C THR A 98 10.96 -12.21 15.23
N ILE A 99 11.89 -12.67 14.37
CA ILE A 99 11.66 -12.78 12.93
C ILE A 99 10.51 -13.75 12.64
N GLU A 100 10.42 -14.85 13.40
CA GLU A 100 9.36 -15.86 13.26
C GLU A 100 7.98 -15.27 13.61
N HIS A 101 7.93 -14.41 14.64
CA HIS A 101 6.70 -13.71 14.99
C HIS A 101 6.29 -12.76 13.87
N LEU A 102 7.23 -11.92 13.37
CA LEU A 102 6.97 -11.04 12.24
C LEU A 102 6.49 -11.82 11.01
N SER A 103 7.13 -12.94 10.69
CA SER A 103 6.72 -13.81 9.59
C SER A 103 5.27 -14.28 9.75
N ARG A 104 4.87 -14.71 10.94
CA ARG A 104 3.47 -15.11 11.21
C ARG A 104 2.49 -13.96 11.06
N VAL A 105 2.88 -12.75 11.45
CA VAL A 105 2.07 -11.54 11.24
C VAL A 105 1.92 -11.25 9.75
N GLU A 106 3.02 -11.22 8.99
CA GLU A 106 3.00 -10.92 7.56
C GLU A 106 2.27 -11.96 6.71
N HIS A 107 2.13 -13.20 7.21
CA HIS A 107 1.32 -14.26 6.58
C HIS A 107 -0.12 -14.33 7.10
N GLY A 108 -0.53 -13.41 7.97
CA GLY A 108 -1.89 -13.33 8.50
C GLY A 108 -2.24 -14.40 9.54
N HIS A 109 -1.26 -15.15 10.04
CA HIS A 109 -1.48 -16.16 11.08
C HIS A 109 -1.63 -15.57 12.49
N LYS A 110 -1.16 -14.33 12.68
CA LYS A 110 -1.31 -13.57 13.92
C LYS A 110 -1.54 -12.09 13.62
N PRO A 111 -2.34 -11.39 14.40
CA PRO A 111 -2.44 -9.93 14.30
C PRO A 111 -1.16 -9.26 14.81
N LEU A 112 -0.85 -8.09 14.29
CA LEU A 112 0.16 -7.23 14.87
C LEU A 112 -0.36 -6.66 16.20
N GLY A 113 0.44 -6.76 17.26
CA GLY A 113 0.05 -6.22 18.57
C GLY A 113 -0.15 -4.70 18.52
N THR A 114 -1.12 -4.20 19.29
CA THR A 114 -1.55 -2.80 19.25
C THR A 114 -0.40 -1.80 19.44
N SER A 115 0.54 -2.07 20.35
CA SER A 115 1.70 -1.19 20.58
C SER A 115 2.64 -1.16 19.38
N SER A 116 2.95 -2.33 18.80
CA SER A 116 3.81 -2.44 17.62
C SER A 116 3.15 -1.80 16.39
N GLU A 117 1.83 -1.91 16.27
CA GLU A 117 1.10 -1.29 15.16
C GLU A 117 1.09 0.25 15.29
N ARG A 118 0.87 0.78 16.51
CA ARG A 118 0.97 2.23 16.77
C ARG A 118 2.37 2.74 16.42
N LEU A 119 3.41 2.02 16.85
CA LEU A 119 4.79 2.37 16.52
C LEU A 119 5.04 2.37 15.01
N LEU A 120 4.59 1.33 14.30
CA LEU A 120 4.71 1.25 12.84
C LEU A 120 4.03 2.45 12.15
N ARG A 121 2.83 2.84 12.58
CA ARG A 121 2.11 3.99 12.03
C ARG A 121 2.88 5.29 12.23
N VAL A 122 3.45 5.50 13.41
CA VAL A 122 4.30 6.68 13.71
C VAL A 122 5.53 6.70 12.81
N ILE A 123 6.23 5.57 12.68
CA ILE A 123 7.42 5.46 11.83
C ILE A 123 7.06 5.78 10.37
N ALA A 124 5.97 5.21 9.86
CA ALA A 124 5.55 5.43 8.48
C ALA A 124 5.13 6.88 8.22
N LEU A 125 4.43 7.54 9.14
CA LEU A 125 4.13 8.96 9.04
C LEU A 125 5.39 9.83 9.02
N THR A 126 6.34 9.55 9.92
CA THR A 126 7.62 10.27 9.99
C THR A 126 8.41 10.11 8.69
N ALA A 127 8.50 8.89 8.16
CA ALA A 127 9.16 8.60 6.90
C ALA A 127 8.51 9.33 5.71
N ALA A 128 7.19 9.48 5.73
CA ALA A 128 6.47 10.25 4.73
C ALA A 128 6.66 11.78 4.86
N LYS A 129 7.40 12.26 5.85
CA LYS A 129 7.64 13.70 6.11
C LYS A 129 6.35 14.54 6.20
N LYS A 130 5.29 13.94 6.74
CA LYS A 130 3.98 14.58 6.96
C LYS A 130 3.60 14.60 8.44
N THR A 131 4.58 14.72 9.31
CA THR A 131 4.33 14.63 10.76
C THR A 131 4.06 16.03 11.30
N GLU A 132 2.79 16.38 11.41
CA GLU A 132 2.39 17.32 12.44
C GLU A 132 2.08 16.54 13.73
N PHE A 133 2.34 17.12 14.89
CA PHE A 133 2.06 16.50 16.20
C PHE A 133 0.59 16.08 16.34
N SER A 134 -0.32 16.84 15.72
CA SER A 134 -1.74 16.54 15.58
C SER A 134 -2.04 15.20 14.90
N ASP A 135 -1.25 14.79 13.92
CA ASP A 135 -1.45 13.51 13.21
C ASP A 135 -1.07 12.32 14.09
N VAL A 136 -0.02 12.47 14.89
CA VAL A 136 0.41 11.44 15.84
C VAL A 136 -0.64 11.27 16.94
N THR A 137 -1.11 12.37 17.55
CA THR A 137 -2.14 12.31 18.60
C THR A 137 -3.46 11.74 18.12
N ARG A 138 -3.89 12.04 16.87
CA ARG A 138 -5.10 11.49 16.26
C ARG A 138 -5.03 9.96 16.12
N LEU A 139 -3.87 9.39 15.77
CA LEU A 139 -3.69 7.94 15.66
C LEU A 139 -3.88 7.22 17.00
N PHE A 140 -3.54 7.86 18.11
CA PHE A 140 -3.75 7.30 19.46
C PHE A 140 -5.20 7.44 19.92
N ALA A 141 -5.86 8.56 19.60
CA ALA A 141 -7.23 8.84 20.02
C ALA A 141 -8.29 8.02 19.25
N ALA A 142 -8.09 7.79 17.96
CA ALA A 142 -9.09 7.13 17.10
C ALA A 142 -9.31 5.64 17.40
N ARG A 143 -8.37 4.96 18.06
CA ARG A 143 -8.45 3.53 18.38
C ARG A 143 -9.22 3.19 19.65
N ASP A 144 -9.44 4.14 20.52
CA ASP A 144 -10.17 3.90 21.77
C ASP A 144 -11.70 3.86 21.56
N SER A 145 -12.19 4.21 20.37
CA SER A 145 -13.62 4.44 20.13
C SER A 145 -14.35 3.42 19.25
N LYS A 146 -13.74 2.34 18.69
CA LYS A 146 -14.52 1.37 17.90
C LYS A 146 -14.03 -0.07 17.96
N GLY A 147 -14.93 -0.90 18.42
CA GLY A 147 -14.94 -2.35 18.26
C GLY A 147 -15.09 -2.81 16.80
N ARG A 148 -14.64 -4.02 16.57
CA ARG A 148 -14.58 -4.85 15.36
C ARG A 148 -15.76 -4.71 14.42
N GLY A 149 -15.46 -4.56 13.13
CA GLY A 149 -16.36 -4.97 12.07
C GLY A 149 -16.87 -3.89 11.11
N ALA A 150 -16.03 -3.40 10.20
CA ALA A 150 -16.50 -2.76 8.98
C ALA A 150 -15.78 -3.36 7.74
N ARG A 151 -16.58 -3.81 6.77
CA ARG A 151 -16.11 -4.29 5.46
C ARG A 151 -15.32 -3.18 4.76
N ARG A 152 -14.10 -3.49 4.32
CA ARG A 152 -13.21 -2.58 3.60
C ARG A 152 -13.84 -2.13 2.29
N LYS A 153 -13.92 -0.82 2.08
CA LYS A 153 -14.20 -0.24 0.76
C LYS A 153 -12.89 -0.24 -0.06
N PRO A 154 -12.94 -0.45 -1.39
CA PRO A 154 -11.75 -0.37 -2.24
C PRO A 154 -11.15 1.05 -2.16
N VAL A 155 -9.82 1.12 -2.19
CA VAL A 155 -9.08 2.38 -2.27
C VAL A 155 -9.45 3.08 -3.58
N SER A 156 -9.86 4.32 -3.49
CA SER A 156 -10.25 5.11 -4.63
C SER A 156 -9.09 5.37 -5.61
N THR A 157 -9.43 5.74 -6.82
CA THR A 157 -8.57 5.89 -7.99
C THR A 157 -7.28 6.65 -7.70
N ALA A 158 -6.20 6.35 -8.43
CA ALA A 158 -4.92 7.08 -8.37
C ALA A 158 -5.10 8.60 -8.54
N ARG A 159 -6.18 9.04 -9.19
CA ARG A 159 -6.55 10.43 -9.38
C ARG A 159 -7.10 11.07 -8.10
N GLU A 160 -8.00 10.40 -7.38
CA GLU A 160 -8.52 10.89 -6.09
C GLU A 160 -7.45 10.91 -5.00
N CYS A 161 -6.49 9.99 -5.04
CA CYS A 161 -5.34 10.00 -4.15
C CYS A 161 -4.41 11.22 -4.40
N MET A 162 -4.42 11.77 -5.61
CA MET A 162 -3.63 12.95 -6.00
C MET A 162 -4.41 14.27 -5.83
N GLU A 163 -5.71 14.30 -6.13
CA GLU A 163 -6.55 15.50 -6.07
C GLU A 163 -6.94 15.90 -4.64
N ASN A 164 -7.13 14.94 -3.75
CA ASN A 164 -7.54 15.21 -2.36
C ASN A 164 -6.44 15.86 -1.48
N ARG A 165 -5.29 16.23 -2.03
CA ARG A 165 -4.15 16.73 -1.25
C ARG A 165 -3.47 17.97 -1.81
N GLY A 166 -4.20 18.84 -2.54
CA GLY A 166 -3.74 20.21 -2.79
C GLY A 166 -2.28 20.33 -3.24
N LEU A 167 -1.83 19.50 -4.17
CA LEU A 167 -0.54 19.61 -4.83
C LEU A 167 -0.81 20.16 -6.24
N THR A 168 -1.08 21.47 -6.31
CA THR A 168 -0.83 22.28 -7.49
C THR A 168 0.65 22.60 -7.56
#